data_a78fa6f7fb82174bd472ec6e01d2b532
#
_entry.id   a78fa6f7fb82174bd472ec6e01d2b532
#
_cell.length_a   1.000
_cell.length_b   1.000
_cell.length_c   1.000
_cell.angle_alpha   90.00
_cell.angle_beta   90.00
_cell.angle_gamma   90.00
#
_symmetry.space_group_name_H-M   'P 1'
#
loop_
_entity.id
_entity.type
_entity.pdbx_description
1 polymer ?
#
loop_
_entity_poly.entity_id
_entity_poly.type
_entity_poly.pdbx_seq_one_letter_code
_entity_poly.pdbx_strand_id
1 'polypeptide(L)'
;MYGRVTFPLSLTALALLLAGCAVGPDYRAPEPVTPGAFGETARQNAPDVASKARSTAPDPRWWRTFNSPQLDSLIERAIAGNLSLQQTVLRIAGAREQINQAGGAFFPAVNGNVRATRQQLGLEGELKSHDVYGQLDAVDPQISSALGPLTQPINLYQGSFDAQWEIDLWGKVRRQVEAADAQQKAAIEQRNDALVSLEAEVARAWLQLRGAQSILATMNEQIASAQQTLELTESRQRSGLSPQLDVENARAQLGTLQAQLPQYQAQERQAMNGLAVLLGKPPGALDAELRAAQPLPNLPEIVPVGIPSTLARRRPDVREAEARLHAATAQIGVSVAQLFPSLSLSGQFGMRNSETDYLTDWSSHFYSFGPQVSIPIFQGGRLVSSVKLARAEQGAAALQYRQTVLTALSDVENALVSYRTDQQREAGLEKTLDALQTSFDLASDSYRKGIATFIDVLDAQRQLAQAEQQRAQARVQSSLDLVALYKALGGGWEPYQNVRLPDYDVFGPATRG
;
A
#
# COMPACT_ATOMS: atom_id res chain seq x y z
N MET A 1 -55.79 -45.51 17.95
CA MET A 1 -55.12 -45.22 19.24
C MET A 1 -53.61 -45.11 19.03
N TYR A 2 -53.10 -43.91 19.25
CA TYR A 2 -51.70 -43.50 19.55
C TYR A 2 -50.50 -43.93 18.67
N GLY A 3 -50.17 -43.10 17.74
CA GLY A 3 -48.79 -42.95 17.28
C GLY A 3 -48.29 -41.56 17.69
N ARG A 4 -47.48 -41.43 18.78
CA ARG A 4 -46.82 -40.18 19.21
C ARG A 4 -45.67 -39.89 18.27
N VAL A 5 -45.78 -38.79 17.56
CA VAL A 5 -44.70 -38.16 16.78
C VAL A 5 -43.68 -37.60 17.77
N THR A 6 -42.51 -38.24 17.90
CA THR A 6 -41.33 -37.75 18.62
C THR A 6 -40.35 -37.12 17.62
N PHE A 7 -40.74 -36.03 16.95
CA PHE A 7 -39.93 -35.43 15.87
C PHE A 7 -39.22 -34.12 16.20
N PRO A 8 -39.34 -33.46 17.37
CA PRO A 8 -38.64 -32.16 17.52
C PRO A 8 -37.28 -32.22 18.21
N LEU A 9 -36.91 -33.25 18.98
CA LEU A 9 -35.60 -33.27 19.69
C LEU A 9 -34.40 -33.64 18.81
N SER A 10 -34.64 -34.45 17.78
CA SER A 10 -33.58 -34.85 16.84
C SER A 10 -33.15 -33.74 15.88
N LEU A 11 -34.09 -32.87 15.47
CA LEU A 11 -33.77 -31.73 14.59
C LEU A 11 -32.99 -30.62 15.33
N THR A 12 -33.33 -30.34 16.59
CA THR A 12 -32.60 -29.37 17.42
C THR A 12 -31.21 -29.86 17.82
N ALA A 13 -31.03 -31.15 18.08
CA ALA A 13 -29.73 -31.74 18.33
C ALA A 13 -28.84 -31.73 17.06
N LEU A 14 -29.43 -32.00 15.90
CA LEU A 14 -28.72 -31.92 14.61
C LEU A 14 -28.36 -30.46 14.26
N ALA A 15 -29.22 -29.50 14.55
CA ALA A 15 -28.97 -28.07 14.35
C ALA A 15 -27.87 -27.53 15.29
N LEU A 16 -27.78 -28.01 16.54
CA LEU A 16 -26.71 -27.67 17.49
C LEU A 16 -25.37 -28.30 17.14
N LEU A 17 -25.37 -29.49 16.53
CA LEU A 17 -24.15 -30.12 15.98
C LEU A 17 -23.63 -29.44 14.71
N LEU A 18 -24.48 -28.77 13.95
CA LEU A 18 -24.14 -28.01 12.75
C LEU A 18 -23.58 -26.60 13.03
N ALA A 19 -23.83 -26.07 14.22
CA ALA A 19 -23.45 -24.67 14.55
C ALA A 19 -21.98 -24.47 14.96
N GLY A 20 -21.12 -25.52 15.07
CA GLY A 20 -19.88 -25.42 15.80
C GLY A 20 -18.57 -25.82 15.11
N CYS A 21 -18.56 -26.44 13.95
CA CYS A 21 -17.31 -27.03 13.42
C CYS A 21 -16.79 -26.35 12.16
N ALA A 22 -16.10 -25.20 12.31
CA ALA A 22 -15.15 -24.78 11.30
C ALA A 22 -13.84 -25.57 11.51
N VAL A 23 -13.40 -26.34 10.50
CA VAL A 23 -12.16 -27.09 10.57
C VAL A 23 -10.96 -26.21 10.26
N GLY A 24 -9.76 -26.66 10.68
CA GLY A 24 -8.52 -25.93 10.50
C GLY A 24 -8.13 -25.09 11.72
N PRO A 25 -6.96 -24.46 11.69
CA PRO A 25 -6.48 -23.65 12.82
C PRO A 25 -7.21 -22.31 12.89
N ASP A 26 -7.52 -21.85 14.11
CA ASP A 26 -7.96 -20.49 14.33
C ASP A 26 -6.77 -19.54 14.36
N TYR A 27 -6.95 -18.35 13.77
CA TYR A 27 -5.94 -17.32 13.81
C TYR A 27 -5.74 -16.79 15.23
N ARG A 28 -4.49 -16.63 15.62
CA ARG A 28 -4.08 -15.93 16.83
C ARG A 28 -3.01 -14.92 16.47
N ALA A 29 -3.22 -13.66 16.84
CA ALA A 29 -2.24 -12.60 16.60
C ALA A 29 -0.91 -12.94 17.27
N PRO A 30 0.21 -12.94 16.54
CA PRO A 30 1.52 -13.19 17.14
C PRO A 30 1.93 -12.01 18.02
N GLU A 31 2.54 -12.29 19.17
CA GLU A 31 3.16 -11.23 19.96
C GLU A 31 4.52 -10.85 19.34
N PRO A 32 4.73 -9.56 18.96
CA PRO A 32 5.99 -9.15 18.41
C PRO A 32 7.08 -9.17 19.49
N VAL A 33 8.19 -9.84 19.21
CA VAL A 33 9.38 -9.81 20.08
C VAL A 33 10.08 -8.48 19.86
N THR A 34 9.94 -7.54 20.80
CA THR A 34 10.53 -6.20 20.73
C THR A 34 11.37 -5.92 21.98
N PRO A 35 12.47 -5.14 21.86
CA PRO A 35 13.20 -4.65 23.04
C PRO A 35 12.34 -3.69 23.86
N GLY A 36 12.70 -3.49 25.13
CA GLY A 36 11.97 -2.59 26.04
C GLY A 36 12.10 -1.10 25.70
N ALA A 37 13.18 -0.71 25.02
CA ALA A 37 13.45 0.66 24.56
C ALA A 37 14.30 0.64 23.29
N PHE A 38 14.29 1.73 22.52
CA PHE A 38 15.23 1.92 21.42
C PHE A 38 16.63 2.17 21.96
N GLY A 39 17.65 1.51 21.39
CA GLY A 39 19.04 1.60 21.84
C GLY A 39 19.63 2.99 21.65
N GLU A 40 19.26 3.69 20.58
CA GLU A 40 19.74 5.03 20.28
C GLU A 40 19.08 6.15 21.10
N THR A 41 17.95 5.90 21.80
CA THR A 41 17.26 6.92 22.59
C THR A 41 18.17 7.53 23.68
N ALA A 42 19.00 6.72 24.34
CA ALA A 42 19.93 7.21 25.35
C ALA A 42 21.02 8.12 24.75
N ARG A 43 21.52 7.78 23.56
CA ARG A 43 22.53 8.56 22.81
C ARG A 43 21.94 9.85 22.24
N GLN A 44 20.69 9.85 21.79
CA GLN A 44 19.98 11.04 21.33
C GLN A 44 19.82 12.09 22.46
N ASN A 45 19.88 11.67 23.71
CA ASN A 45 19.81 12.55 24.87
C ASN A 45 21.20 13.06 25.36
N ALA A 46 22.25 12.87 24.57
CA ALA A 46 23.58 13.42 24.86
C ALA A 46 23.57 14.96 24.91
N PRO A 47 24.47 15.60 25.71
CA PRO A 47 24.46 17.06 25.91
C PRO A 47 24.68 17.87 24.64
N ASP A 48 25.40 17.33 23.67
CA ASP A 48 25.76 17.95 22.39
C ASP A 48 24.69 17.82 21.29
N VAL A 49 23.52 17.29 21.62
CA VAL A 49 22.38 17.15 20.71
C VAL A 49 21.26 18.12 21.11
N ALA A 50 20.80 18.94 20.18
CA ALA A 50 19.80 19.97 20.42
C ALA A 50 18.41 19.38 20.75
N SER A 51 17.97 18.38 19.95
CA SER A 51 16.67 17.71 20.15
C SER A 51 16.81 16.48 21.00
N LYS A 52 15.97 16.36 22.03
CA LYS A 52 15.95 15.21 22.95
C LYS A 52 14.83 14.25 22.61
N ALA A 53 15.14 12.94 22.53
CA ALA A 53 14.13 11.90 22.33
C ALA A 53 13.39 11.57 23.65
N ARG A 54 12.08 11.40 23.57
CA ARG A 54 11.25 10.95 24.69
C ARG A 54 10.36 9.76 24.29
N SER A 55 10.14 8.86 25.22
CA SER A 55 9.30 7.66 25.06
C SER A 55 7.78 7.98 25.05
N THR A 56 7.39 9.26 24.93
CA THR A 56 5.99 9.65 24.77
C THR A 56 5.51 9.31 23.36
N ALA A 57 4.22 9.03 23.22
CA ALA A 57 3.64 8.73 21.90
C ALA A 57 3.77 9.96 20.97
N PRO A 58 4.19 9.78 19.71
CA PRO A 58 4.22 10.85 18.73
C PRO A 58 2.80 11.32 18.40
N ASP A 59 2.67 12.64 18.13
CA ASP A 59 1.41 13.22 17.63
C ASP A 59 1.07 12.60 16.28
N PRO A 60 -0.18 12.18 16.04
CA PRO A 60 -0.63 11.76 14.73
C PRO A 60 -0.42 12.82 13.62
N ARG A 61 -0.46 14.11 13.97
CA ARG A 61 -0.17 15.22 13.04
C ARG A 61 1.26 15.72 13.26
N TRP A 62 2.24 14.83 13.20
CA TRP A 62 3.65 15.07 13.51
C TRP A 62 4.26 16.27 12.75
N TRP A 63 3.79 16.58 11.53
CA TRP A 63 4.28 17.69 10.72
C TRP A 63 4.02 19.07 11.35
N ARG A 64 3.08 19.18 12.29
CA ARG A 64 2.83 20.40 13.05
C ARG A 64 4.00 20.82 13.93
N THR A 65 4.93 19.90 14.20
CA THR A 65 6.20 20.19 14.84
C THR A 65 7.02 21.26 14.12
N PHE A 66 6.83 21.41 12.80
CA PHE A 66 7.47 22.45 12.00
C PHE A 66 6.78 23.82 12.11
N ASN A 67 5.69 23.96 12.83
CA ASN A 67 4.94 25.20 13.04
C ASN A 67 4.65 25.99 11.75
N SER A 68 4.31 25.29 10.66
CA SER A 68 4.05 25.90 9.36
C SER A 68 2.61 25.66 8.89
N PRO A 69 1.74 26.69 8.93
CA PRO A 69 0.39 26.59 8.38
C PRO A 69 0.36 26.25 6.88
N GLN A 70 1.41 26.62 6.15
CA GLN A 70 1.54 26.28 4.74
C GLN A 70 1.78 24.77 4.56
N LEU A 71 2.64 24.15 5.37
CA LEU A 71 2.87 22.70 5.34
C LEU A 71 1.60 21.95 5.71
N ASP A 72 0.87 22.41 6.76
CA ASP A 72 -0.41 21.82 7.15
C ASP A 72 -1.40 21.81 5.96
N SER A 73 -1.56 22.95 5.29
CA SER A 73 -2.43 23.07 4.11
C SER A 73 -1.98 22.19 2.93
N LEU A 74 -0.67 22.08 2.67
CA LEU A 74 -0.15 21.24 1.60
C LEU A 74 -0.44 19.76 1.86
N ILE A 75 -0.24 19.28 3.09
CA ILE A 75 -0.51 17.88 3.47
C ILE A 75 -2.01 17.58 3.35
N GLU A 76 -2.89 18.44 3.88
CA GLU A 76 -4.34 18.24 3.78
C GLU A 76 -4.81 18.18 2.31
N ARG A 77 -4.30 19.07 1.47
CA ARG A 77 -4.60 19.07 0.03
C ARG A 77 -4.02 17.86 -0.70
N ALA A 78 -2.84 17.40 -0.31
CA ALA A 78 -2.26 16.18 -0.87
C ALA A 78 -3.10 14.94 -0.51
N ILE A 79 -3.55 14.81 0.74
CA ILE A 79 -4.43 13.72 1.17
C ILE A 79 -5.73 13.70 0.36
N ALA A 80 -6.30 14.88 0.08
CA ALA A 80 -7.53 14.99 -0.70
C ALA A 80 -7.33 14.76 -2.21
N GLY A 81 -6.18 15.15 -2.77
CA GLY A 81 -5.95 15.21 -4.21
C GLY A 81 -5.02 14.15 -4.80
N ASN A 82 -4.25 13.44 -3.96
CA ASN A 82 -3.24 12.51 -4.46
C ASN A 82 -3.84 11.29 -5.16
N LEU A 83 -3.48 11.09 -6.43
CA LEU A 83 -4.05 10.03 -7.28
C LEU A 83 -3.62 8.63 -6.84
N SER A 84 -2.40 8.47 -6.32
CA SER A 84 -1.92 7.18 -5.82
C SER A 84 -2.67 6.75 -4.56
N LEU A 85 -2.95 7.68 -3.66
CA LEU A 85 -3.76 7.42 -2.48
C LEU A 85 -5.21 7.05 -2.86
N GLN A 86 -5.80 7.73 -3.85
CA GLN A 86 -7.14 7.40 -4.37
C GLN A 86 -7.17 5.98 -4.96
N GLN A 87 -6.11 5.55 -5.68
CA GLN A 87 -6.01 4.17 -6.17
C GLN A 87 -6.04 3.13 -5.04
N THR A 88 -5.44 3.42 -3.87
CA THR A 88 -5.51 2.50 -2.73
C THR A 88 -6.92 2.40 -2.15
N VAL A 89 -7.70 3.49 -2.18
CA VAL A 89 -9.12 3.47 -1.78
C VAL A 89 -9.94 2.56 -2.70
N LEU A 90 -9.67 2.60 -4.02
CA LEU A 90 -10.34 1.71 -4.97
C LEU A 90 -9.96 0.23 -4.75
N ARG A 91 -8.73 -0.05 -4.31
CA ARG A 91 -8.33 -1.42 -3.91
C ARG A 91 -9.10 -1.92 -2.69
N ILE A 92 -9.38 -1.07 -1.71
CA ILE A 92 -10.22 -1.42 -0.56
C ILE A 92 -11.65 -1.73 -1.03
N ALA A 93 -12.21 -0.92 -1.93
CA ALA A 93 -13.52 -1.19 -2.52
C ALA A 93 -13.54 -2.53 -3.26
N GLY A 94 -12.53 -2.84 -4.07
CA GLY A 94 -12.38 -4.14 -4.73
C GLY A 94 -12.27 -5.30 -3.74
N ALA A 95 -11.49 -5.15 -2.66
CA ALA A 95 -11.38 -6.17 -1.61
C ALA A 95 -12.71 -6.39 -0.87
N ARG A 96 -13.52 -5.34 -0.68
CA ARG A 96 -14.88 -5.46 -0.13
C ARG A 96 -15.78 -6.32 -1.03
N GLU A 97 -15.70 -6.10 -2.34
CA GLU A 97 -16.50 -6.92 -3.28
C GLU A 97 -16.01 -8.38 -3.33
N GLN A 98 -14.74 -8.64 -3.06
CA GLN A 98 -14.25 -10.02 -2.89
C GLN A 98 -14.85 -10.72 -1.66
N ILE A 99 -15.12 -10.00 -0.56
CA ILE A 99 -15.86 -10.54 0.60
C ILE A 99 -17.30 -10.88 0.19
N ASN A 100 -17.99 -9.97 -0.51
CA ASN A 100 -19.35 -10.18 -1.00
C ASN A 100 -19.39 -11.39 -1.95
N GLN A 101 -18.41 -11.51 -2.84
CA GLN A 101 -18.27 -12.64 -3.77
C GLN A 101 -18.05 -13.97 -3.02
N ALA A 102 -17.16 -14.00 -2.02
CA ALA A 102 -16.95 -15.18 -1.17
C ALA A 102 -18.22 -15.53 -0.38
N GLY A 103 -18.90 -14.51 0.18
CA GLY A 103 -20.16 -14.66 0.92
C GLY A 103 -21.32 -15.15 0.05
N GLY A 104 -21.30 -14.90 -1.25
CA GLY A 104 -22.26 -15.43 -2.20
C GLY A 104 -22.37 -16.96 -2.19
N ALA A 105 -21.30 -17.66 -1.83
CA ALA A 105 -21.29 -19.12 -1.70
C ALA A 105 -22.11 -19.65 -0.51
N PHE A 106 -22.57 -18.80 0.41
CA PHE A 106 -23.56 -19.20 1.44
C PHE A 106 -24.98 -19.41 0.89
N PHE A 107 -25.25 -18.95 -0.32
CA PHE A 107 -26.56 -18.98 -0.94
C PHE A 107 -26.58 -19.91 -2.15
N PRO A 108 -27.74 -20.46 -2.55
CA PRO A 108 -27.87 -21.24 -3.76
C PRO A 108 -27.60 -20.37 -5.00
N ALA A 109 -26.82 -20.91 -5.95
CA ALA A 109 -26.71 -20.35 -7.29
C ALA A 109 -27.84 -20.87 -8.16
N VAL A 110 -28.59 -19.97 -8.82
CA VAL A 110 -29.69 -20.31 -9.74
C VAL A 110 -29.31 -19.80 -11.13
N ASN A 111 -29.33 -20.72 -12.11
CA ASN A 111 -29.02 -20.41 -13.51
C ASN A 111 -30.21 -20.77 -14.41
N GLY A 112 -30.49 -19.95 -15.41
CA GLY A 112 -31.38 -20.26 -16.51
C GLY A 112 -30.61 -20.78 -17.71
N ASN A 113 -31.00 -21.95 -18.22
CA ASN A 113 -30.35 -22.57 -19.36
C ASN A 113 -31.35 -22.80 -20.47
N VAL A 114 -31.01 -22.44 -21.69
CA VAL A 114 -31.76 -22.75 -22.91
C VAL A 114 -30.83 -23.50 -23.85
N ARG A 115 -31.27 -24.65 -24.32
CA ARG A 115 -30.47 -25.51 -25.20
C ARG A 115 -31.33 -26.02 -26.35
N ALA A 116 -30.81 -25.98 -27.55
CA ALA A 116 -31.30 -26.67 -28.71
C ALA A 116 -30.20 -27.60 -29.23
N THR A 117 -30.45 -28.90 -29.26
CA THR A 117 -29.49 -29.90 -29.71
C THR A 117 -30.13 -30.85 -30.68
N ARG A 118 -29.38 -31.24 -31.72
CA ARG A 118 -29.74 -32.37 -32.58
C ARG A 118 -28.79 -33.51 -32.25
N GLN A 119 -29.38 -34.62 -31.79
CA GLN A 119 -28.58 -35.77 -31.35
C GLN A 119 -29.14 -37.06 -31.94
N GLN A 120 -28.25 -38.00 -32.17
CA GLN A 120 -28.58 -39.38 -32.53
C GLN A 120 -28.05 -40.27 -31.43
N LEU A 121 -28.91 -41.11 -30.85
CA LEU A 121 -28.57 -41.94 -29.68
C LEU A 121 -27.71 -43.16 -30.02
N GLY A 122 -27.53 -43.44 -31.30
CA GLY A 122 -26.72 -44.60 -31.76
C GLY A 122 -27.37 -45.96 -31.53
N LEU A 123 -28.64 -45.96 -31.11
CA LEU A 123 -29.37 -47.22 -30.77
C LEU A 123 -29.50 -48.17 -31.94
N GLU A 124 -29.49 -47.69 -33.19
CA GLU A 124 -29.60 -48.49 -34.38
C GLU A 124 -28.51 -49.56 -34.47
N GLY A 125 -27.26 -49.17 -34.11
CA GLY A 125 -26.11 -50.12 -34.07
C GLY A 125 -26.32 -51.24 -33.04
N GLU A 126 -26.81 -50.88 -31.84
CA GLU A 126 -27.10 -51.83 -30.77
C GLU A 126 -28.28 -52.78 -31.16
N LEU A 127 -29.37 -52.22 -31.70
CA LEU A 127 -30.50 -53.00 -32.14
C LEU A 127 -30.15 -53.99 -33.27
N LYS A 128 -29.28 -53.60 -34.20
CA LYS A 128 -28.79 -54.49 -35.29
C LYS A 128 -27.79 -55.53 -34.76
N SER A 129 -26.93 -55.17 -33.83
CA SER A 129 -25.93 -56.11 -33.29
C SER A 129 -26.54 -57.25 -32.50
N HIS A 130 -27.69 -57.04 -31.90
CA HIS A 130 -28.44 -58.01 -31.14
C HIS A 130 -29.62 -58.63 -31.90
N ASP A 131 -29.70 -58.44 -33.23
CA ASP A 131 -30.74 -58.94 -34.12
C ASP A 131 -32.18 -58.69 -33.59
N VAL A 132 -32.38 -57.52 -32.90
CA VAL A 132 -33.68 -57.17 -32.32
C VAL A 132 -34.75 -57.02 -33.39
N TYR A 133 -34.40 -56.47 -34.57
CA TYR A 133 -35.31 -56.36 -35.69
C TYR A 133 -35.78 -57.72 -36.20
N GLY A 134 -34.90 -58.68 -36.41
CA GLY A 134 -35.25 -60.03 -36.84
C GLY A 134 -36.14 -60.77 -35.81
N GLN A 135 -35.86 -60.60 -34.52
CA GLN A 135 -36.69 -61.18 -33.45
C GLN A 135 -38.07 -60.55 -33.38
N LEU A 136 -38.18 -59.25 -33.58
CA LEU A 136 -39.48 -58.55 -33.56
C LEU A 136 -40.30 -58.82 -34.83
N ASP A 137 -39.66 -58.84 -36.00
CA ASP A 137 -40.33 -59.15 -37.26
C ASP A 137 -40.90 -60.58 -37.30
N ALA A 138 -40.30 -61.51 -36.54
CA ALA A 138 -40.82 -62.86 -36.37
C ALA A 138 -42.11 -62.93 -35.54
N VAL A 139 -42.36 -61.88 -34.72
CA VAL A 139 -43.57 -61.79 -33.92
C VAL A 139 -44.65 -60.93 -34.61
N ASP A 140 -44.32 -59.72 -35.03
CA ASP A 140 -45.15 -58.79 -35.78
C ASP A 140 -44.29 -57.75 -36.50
N PRO A 141 -44.31 -57.68 -37.86
CA PRO A 141 -43.56 -56.70 -38.64
C PRO A 141 -43.91 -55.24 -38.36
N GLN A 142 -45.05 -54.91 -37.74
CA GLN A 142 -45.42 -53.58 -37.34
C GLN A 142 -44.66 -53.07 -36.11
N ILE A 143 -44.18 -53.97 -35.24
CA ILE A 143 -43.44 -53.61 -34.03
C ILE A 143 -42.03 -53.12 -34.37
N SER A 144 -41.35 -53.75 -35.34
CA SER A 144 -40.00 -53.31 -35.75
C SER A 144 -40.01 -51.90 -36.39
N SER A 145 -41.09 -51.60 -37.13
CA SER A 145 -41.24 -50.24 -37.74
C SER A 145 -41.47 -49.12 -36.68
N ALA A 146 -42.08 -49.48 -35.53
CA ALA A 146 -42.26 -48.56 -34.43
C ALA A 146 -40.96 -48.11 -33.72
N LEU A 147 -39.85 -48.86 -33.92
CA LEU A 147 -38.53 -48.50 -33.40
C LEU A 147 -37.82 -47.43 -34.28
N GLY A 148 -38.30 -47.20 -35.51
CA GLY A 148 -37.71 -46.24 -36.43
C GLY A 148 -37.52 -44.82 -35.84
N PRO A 149 -38.49 -44.21 -35.17
CA PRO A 149 -38.33 -42.91 -34.54
C PRO A 149 -37.24 -42.84 -33.46
N LEU A 150 -36.94 -43.96 -32.79
CA LEU A 150 -35.90 -44.02 -31.74
C LEU A 150 -34.46 -44.09 -32.32
N THR A 151 -34.31 -44.48 -33.57
CA THR A 151 -33.02 -44.64 -34.25
C THR A 151 -32.64 -43.41 -35.12
N GLN A 152 -33.58 -42.51 -35.34
CA GLN A 152 -33.35 -41.31 -36.12
C GLN A 152 -32.79 -40.17 -35.26
N PRO A 153 -32.06 -39.19 -35.87
CA PRO A 153 -31.65 -37.99 -35.17
C PRO A 153 -32.88 -37.21 -34.65
N ILE A 154 -32.89 -36.92 -33.36
CA ILE A 154 -33.95 -36.11 -32.72
C ILE A 154 -33.43 -34.70 -32.45
N ASN A 155 -34.24 -33.70 -32.67
CA ASN A 155 -34.04 -32.38 -32.13
C ASN A 155 -34.52 -32.39 -30.67
N LEU A 156 -33.75 -31.72 -29.81
CA LEU A 156 -34.13 -31.60 -28.40
C LEU A 156 -34.02 -30.14 -28.01
N TYR A 157 -35.17 -29.56 -27.69
CA TYR A 157 -35.31 -28.21 -27.17
C TYR A 157 -35.56 -28.29 -25.68
N GLN A 158 -34.75 -27.53 -24.91
CA GLN A 158 -34.87 -27.53 -23.45
C GLN A 158 -34.69 -26.11 -22.93
N GLY A 159 -35.58 -25.70 -22.01
CA GLY A 159 -35.45 -24.55 -21.15
C GLY A 159 -35.52 -25.01 -19.69
N SER A 160 -34.55 -24.68 -18.87
CA SER A 160 -34.51 -25.09 -17.47
C SER A 160 -33.92 -24.03 -16.55
N PHE A 161 -34.34 -24.07 -15.29
CA PHE A 161 -33.66 -23.43 -14.17
C PHE A 161 -32.98 -24.51 -13.35
N ASP A 162 -31.67 -24.27 -13.08
CA ASP A 162 -30.86 -25.17 -12.27
C ASP A 162 -30.42 -24.42 -11.02
N ALA A 163 -30.64 -25.01 -9.86
CA ALA A 163 -30.19 -24.50 -8.58
C ALA A 163 -29.15 -25.45 -7.99
N GLN A 164 -28.07 -24.91 -7.48
CA GLN A 164 -27.04 -25.67 -6.78
C GLN A 164 -26.57 -24.90 -5.55
N TRP A 165 -26.45 -25.61 -4.43
CA TRP A 165 -25.99 -25.07 -3.17
C TRP A 165 -25.16 -26.09 -2.41
N GLU A 166 -23.91 -25.70 -2.01
CA GLU A 166 -23.08 -26.50 -1.10
C GLU A 166 -23.33 -26.00 0.34
N ILE A 167 -23.79 -26.90 1.20
CA ILE A 167 -24.05 -26.59 2.61
C ILE A 167 -22.72 -26.60 3.34
N ASP A 168 -22.35 -25.46 3.96
CA ASP A 168 -21.05 -25.26 4.64
C ASP A 168 -20.99 -25.98 5.99
N LEU A 169 -20.92 -27.31 5.98
CA LEU A 169 -20.83 -28.12 7.19
C LEU A 169 -19.49 -27.94 7.93
N TRP A 170 -18.42 -27.89 7.19
CA TRP A 170 -17.03 -27.90 7.70
C TRP A 170 -16.39 -26.51 7.76
N GLY A 171 -17.14 -25.47 7.43
CA GLY A 171 -16.66 -24.10 7.48
C GLY A 171 -15.78 -23.68 6.30
N LYS A 172 -15.81 -24.38 5.17
CA LYS A 172 -15.07 -24.00 3.96
C LYS A 172 -15.39 -22.58 3.51
N VAL A 173 -16.68 -22.25 3.36
CA VAL A 173 -17.13 -20.91 2.94
C VAL A 173 -16.86 -19.89 4.04
N ARG A 174 -17.09 -20.23 5.31
CA ARG A 174 -16.74 -19.36 6.45
C ARG A 174 -15.25 -18.99 6.43
N ARG A 175 -14.35 -19.95 6.19
CA ARG A 175 -12.91 -19.71 6.09
C ARG A 175 -12.53 -18.92 4.85
N GLN A 176 -13.25 -19.08 3.73
CA GLN A 176 -13.04 -18.23 2.53
C GLN A 176 -13.40 -16.78 2.80
N VAL A 177 -14.53 -16.53 3.46
CA VAL A 177 -14.97 -15.18 3.85
C VAL A 177 -14.00 -14.58 4.86
N GLU A 178 -13.53 -15.35 5.85
CA GLU A 178 -12.51 -14.93 6.82
C GLU A 178 -11.21 -14.55 6.12
N ALA A 179 -10.76 -15.32 5.14
CA ALA A 179 -9.55 -15.00 4.36
C ALA A 179 -9.75 -13.71 3.55
N ALA A 180 -10.90 -13.52 2.92
CA ALA A 180 -11.22 -12.30 2.17
C ALA A 180 -11.33 -11.07 3.09
N ASP A 181 -11.94 -11.20 4.28
CA ASP A 181 -11.98 -10.13 5.30
C ASP A 181 -10.57 -9.72 5.76
N ALA A 182 -9.72 -10.70 6.03
CA ALA A 182 -8.32 -10.44 6.39
C ALA A 182 -7.55 -9.76 5.24
N GLN A 183 -7.83 -10.11 3.98
CA GLN A 183 -7.26 -9.42 2.82
C GLN A 183 -7.77 -7.98 2.67
N GLN A 184 -9.04 -7.71 2.97
CA GLN A 184 -9.55 -6.34 3.02
C GLN A 184 -8.84 -5.53 4.11
N LYS A 185 -8.62 -6.11 5.29
CA LYS A 185 -7.82 -5.47 6.36
C LYS A 185 -6.41 -5.14 5.88
N ALA A 186 -5.75 -6.06 5.17
CA ALA A 186 -4.45 -5.81 4.56
C ALA A 186 -4.49 -4.62 3.57
N ALA A 187 -5.53 -4.53 2.73
CA ALA A 187 -5.70 -3.42 1.80
C ALA A 187 -5.92 -2.06 2.52
N ILE A 188 -6.63 -2.06 3.65
CA ILE A 188 -6.80 -0.87 4.51
C ILE A 188 -5.45 -0.42 5.07
N GLU A 189 -4.65 -1.35 5.59
CA GLU A 189 -3.34 -1.02 6.15
C GLU A 189 -2.34 -0.59 5.06
N GLN A 190 -2.42 -1.16 3.86
CA GLN A 190 -1.65 -0.69 2.69
C GLN A 190 -2.00 0.75 2.31
N ARG A 191 -3.28 1.14 2.40
CA ARG A 191 -3.70 2.54 2.22
C ARG A 191 -3.13 3.42 3.34
N ASN A 192 -3.12 2.97 4.58
CA ASN A 192 -2.58 3.73 5.71
C ASN A 192 -1.05 3.92 5.56
N ASP A 193 -0.32 2.92 5.08
CA ASP A 193 1.11 3.03 4.77
C ASP A 193 1.38 4.02 3.61
N ALA A 194 0.57 3.97 2.57
CA ALA A 194 0.63 4.95 1.49
C ALA A 194 0.37 6.38 1.98
N LEU A 195 -0.51 6.57 2.95
CA LEU A 195 -0.79 7.87 3.57
C LEU A 195 0.42 8.38 4.37
N VAL A 196 1.00 7.55 5.25
CA VAL A 196 2.22 7.89 6.01
C VAL A 196 3.36 8.28 5.05
N SER A 197 3.50 7.53 3.95
CA SER A 197 4.50 7.84 2.92
C SER A 197 4.22 9.16 2.22
N LEU A 198 2.97 9.44 1.85
CA LEU A 198 2.57 10.69 1.21
C LEU A 198 2.85 11.91 2.10
N GLU A 199 2.47 11.85 3.37
CA GLU A 199 2.72 12.91 4.35
C GLU A 199 4.22 13.23 4.46
N ALA A 200 5.04 12.18 4.56
CA ALA A 200 6.50 12.31 4.62
C ALA A 200 7.08 12.87 3.31
N GLU A 201 6.58 12.46 2.15
CA GLU A 201 7.03 12.96 0.85
C GLU A 201 6.68 14.44 0.64
N VAL A 202 5.47 14.87 1.06
CA VAL A 202 5.07 16.29 1.01
C VAL A 202 5.94 17.13 1.94
N ALA A 203 6.16 16.68 3.18
CA ALA A 203 7.01 17.38 4.14
C ALA A 203 8.47 17.45 3.64
N ARG A 204 9.00 16.36 3.08
CA ARG A 204 10.34 16.31 2.48
C ARG A 204 10.47 17.30 1.31
N ALA A 205 9.54 17.27 0.36
CA ALA A 205 9.56 18.14 -0.81
C ALA A 205 9.44 19.63 -0.41
N TRP A 206 8.62 19.93 0.60
CA TRP A 206 8.50 21.27 1.16
C TRP A 206 9.78 21.73 1.84
N LEU A 207 10.44 20.88 2.65
CA LEU A 207 11.73 21.20 3.28
C LEU A 207 12.85 21.36 2.25
N GLN A 208 12.86 20.56 1.20
CA GLN A 208 13.81 20.71 0.08
C GLN A 208 13.62 22.03 -0.65
N LEU A 209 12.36 22.45 -0.87
CA LEU A 209 12.05 23.78 -1.42
C LEU A 209 12.60 24.90 -0.53
N ARG A 210 12.28 24.85 0.77
CA ARG A 210 12.76 25.87 1.73
C ARG A 210 14.27 25.85 1.87
N GLY A 211 14.89 24.68 1.80
CA GLY A 211 16.31 24.50 1.78
C GLY A 211 16.96 25.15 0.55
N ALA A 212 16.44 24.88 -0.64
CA ALA A 212 16.94 25.51 -1.87
C ALA A 212 16.83 27.03 -1.83
N GLN A 213 15.70 27.57 -1.34
CA GLN A 213 15.50 29.00 -1.17
C GLN A 213 16.46 29.62 -0.15
N SER A 214 16.75 28.93 0.96
CA SER A 214 17.71 29.37 1.96
C SER A 214 19.14 29.40 1.39
N ILE A 215 19.53 28.35 0.65
CA ILE A 215 20.84 28.30 -0.01
C ILE A 215 20.95 29.39 -1.08
N LEU A 216 19.92 29.65 -1.87
CA LEU A 216 19.88 30.75 -2.83
C LEU A 216 20.08 32.13 -2.17
N ALA A 217 19.47 32.34 -1.00
CA ALA A 217 19.68 33.58 -0.24
C ALA A 217 21.14 33.72 0.19
N THR A 218 21.74 32.69 0.81
CA THR A 218 23.16 32.66 1.19
C THR A 218 24.07 32.90 -0.01
N MET A 219 23.82 32.27 -1.15
CA MET A 219 24.62 32.47 -2.37
C MET A 219 24.53 33.91 -2.92
N ASN A 220 23.36 34.53 -2.85
CA ASN A 220 23.21 35.91 -3.27
C ASN A 220 24.03 36.85 -2.35
N GLU A 221 24.05 36.58 -1.04
CA GLU A 221 24.93 37.33 -0.09
C GLU A 221 26.41 37.11 -0.40
N GLN A 222 26.85 35.89 -0.71
CA GLN A 222 28.20 35.56 -1.12
C GLN A 222 28.59 36.26 -2.43
N ILE A 223 27.72 36.28 -3.42
CA ILE A 223 27.89 36.98 -4.69
C ILE A 223 28.06 38.50 -4.44
N ALA A 224 27.20 39.07 -3.58
CA ALA A 224 27.31 40.50 -3.23
C ALA A 224 28.65 40.82 -2.52
N SER A 225 29.10 39.95 -1.60
CA SER A 225 30.41 40.09 -0.93
C SER A 225 31.56 39.97 -1.90
N ALA A 226 31.51 38.99 -2.84
CA ALA A 226 32.53 38.82 -3.87
C ALA A 226 32.56 40.01 -4.85
N GLN A 227 31.40 40.59 -5.17
CA GLN A 227 31.28 41.81 -5.98
C GLN A 227 31.97 42.99 -5.32
N GLN A 228 31.74 43.22 -4.02
CA GLN A 228 32.40 44.25 -3.24
C GLN A 228 33.93 44.05 -3.18
N THR A 229 34.37 42.78 -3.04
CA THR A 229 35.79 42.43 -3.05
C THR A 229 36.44 42.75 -4.41
N LEU A 230 35.76 42.45 -5.52
CA LEU A 230 36.22 42.81 -6.87
C LEU A 230 36.32 44.34 -7.05
N GLU A 231 35.30 45.09 -6.65
CA GLU A 231 35.29 46.56 -6.73
C GLU A 231 36.46 47.19 -5.93
N LEU A 232 36.73 46.72 -4.72
CA LEU A 232 37.84 47.12 -3.91
C LEU A 232 39.20 46.85 -4.62
N THR A 233 39.35 45.65 -5.17
CA THR A 233 40.59 45.23 -5.83
C THR A 233 40.82 46.02 -7.11
N GLU A 234 39.79 46.29 -7.92
CA GLU A 234 39.89 47.17 -9.10
C GLU A 234 40.24 48.63 -8.73
N SER A 235 39.70 49.15 -7.62
CA SER A 235 40.04 50.50 -7.13
C SER A 235 41.52 50.60 -6.71
N ARG A 236 42.01 49.57 -6.01
CA ARG A 236 43.44 49.51 -5.61
C ARG A 236 44.37 49.36 -6.81
N GLN A 237 43.98 48.57 -7.80
CA GLN A 237 44.75 48.37 -9.04
C GLN A 237 44.85 49.72 -9.83
N ARG A 238 43.74 50.44 -9.98
CA ARG A 238 43.74 51.75 -10.62
C ARG A 238 44.64 52.77 -9.90
N SER A 239 44.78 52.61 -8.57
CA SER A 239 45.67 53.42 -7.75
C SER A 239 47.11 52.91 -7.75
N GLY A 240 47.45 51.86 -8.48
CA GLY A 240 48.79 51.26 -8.55
C GLY A 240 49.20 50.47 -7.28
N LEU A 241 48.21 50.16 -6.40
CA LEU A 241 48.46 49.51 -5.11
C LEU A 241 48.23 47.98 -5.14
N SER A 242 47.79 47.45 -6.27
CA SER A 242 47.50 46.01 -6.44
C SER A 242 47.81 45.58 -7.88
N PRO A 243 48.33 44.36 -8.10
CA PRO A 243 48.57 43.84 -9.44
C PRO A 243 47.29 43.44 -10.15
N GLN A 244 47.30 43.38 -11.49
CA GLN A 244 46.16 42.90 -12.30
C GLN A 244 45.75 41.45 -11.95
N LEU A 245 46.69 40.63 -11.49
CA LEU A 245 46.44 39.26 -11.04
C LEU A 245 45.37 39.20 -9.94
N ASP A 246 45.37 40.13 -8.99
CA ASP A 246 44.41 40.19 -7.90
C ASP A 246 43.00 40.45 -8.44
N VAL A 247 42.86 41.36 -9.41
CA VAL A 247 41.58 41.65 -10.09
C VAL A 247 41.04 40.43 -10.82
N GLU A 248 41.91 39.72 -11.57
CA GLU A 248 41.47 38.52 -12.29
C GLU A 248 41.10 37.36 -11.35
N ASN A 249 41.77 37.22 -10.22
CA ASN A 249 41.42 36.26 -9.17
C ASN A 249 40.07 36.58 -8.51
N ALA A 250 39.82 37.87 -8.21
CA ALA A 250 38.53 38.31 -7.67
C ALA A 250 37.40 38.08 -8.67
N ARG A 251 37.62 38.37 -9.97
CA ARG A 251 36.69 38.15 -11.05
C ARG A 251 36.38 36.66 -11.24
N ALA A 252 37.38 35.79 -11.17
CA ALA A 252 37.25 34.35 -11.25
C ALA A 252 36.40 33.78 -10.07
N GLN A 253 36.63 34.32 -8.85
CA GLN A 253 35.83 33.92 -7.67
C GLN A 253 34.36 34.31 -7.83
N LEU A 254 34.08 35.55 -8.25
CA LEU A 254 32.70 35.99 -8.52
C LEU A 254 32.03 35.11 -9.60
N GLY A 255 32.74 34.85 -10.71
CA GLY A 255 32.24 33.99 -11.78
C GLY A 255 31.92 32.55 -11.31
N THR A 256 32.75 32.01 -10.41
CA THR A 256 32.55 30.67 -9.82
C THR A 256 31.25 30.62 -8.99
N LEU A 257 31.01 31.63 -8.14
CA LEU A 257 29.79 31.71 -7.34
C LEU A 257 28.52 31.87 -8.23
N GLN A 258 28.61 32.76 -9.23
CA GLN A 258 27.51 32.97 -10.19
C GLN A 258 27.21 31.71 -11.00
N ALA A 259 28.21 30.92 -11.37
CA ALA A 259 28.01 29.66 -12.12
C ALA A 259 27.30 28.57 -11.31
N GLN A 260 27.29 28.61 -9.98
CA GLN A 260 26.58 27.65 -9.12
C GLN A 260 25.10 28.01 -8.93
N LEU A 261 24.73 29.29 -9.09
CA LEU A 261 23.37 29.77 -8.84
C LEU A 261 22.28 29.00 -9.62
N PRO A 262 22.43 28.71 -10.94
CA PRO A 262 21.41 28.02 -11.73
C PRO A 262 21.06 26.61 -11.20
N GLN A 263 22.00 25.91 -10.57
CA GLN A 263 21.78 24.60 -9.99
C GLN A 263 20.73 24.65 -8.88
N TYR A 264 20.82 25.61 -7.98
CA TYR A 264 19.88 25.75 -6.86
C TYR A 264 18.53 26.32 -7.30
N GLN A 265 18.52 27.18 -8.33
CA GLN A 265 17.28 27.60 -8.99
C GLN A 265 16.54 26.41 -9.62
N ALA A 266 17.27 25.48 -10.23
CA ALA A 266 16.69 24.25 -10.76
C ALA A 266 16.14 23.35 -9.65
N GLN A 267 16.85 23.19 -8.52
CA GLN A 267 16.37 22.44 -7.36
C GLN A 267 15.09 23.04 -6.75
N GLU A 268 15.05 24.37 -6.60
CA GLU A 268 13.84 25.08 -6.17
C GLU A 268 12.64 24.74 -7.09
N ARG A 269 12.83 24.87 -8.41
CA ARG A 269 11.78 24.61 -9.38
C ARG A 269 11.34 23.12 -9.37
N GLN A 270 12.28 22.20 -9.26
CA GLN A 270 11.99 20.76 -9.18
C GLN A 270 11.19 20.43 -7.92
N ALA A 271 11.53 21.02 -6.77
CA ALA A 271 10.77 20.82 -5.52
C ALA A 271 9.33 21.36 -5.64
N MET A 272 9.13 22.53 -6.25
CA MET A 272 7.79 23.08 -6.50
C MET A 272 6.95 22.18 -7.42
N ASN A 273 7.55 21.68 -8.49
CA ASN A 273 6.89 20.75 -9.41
C ASN A 273 6.56 19.41 -8.73
N GLY A 274 7.46 18.88 -7.92
CA GLY A 274 7.25 17.67 -7.12
C GLY A 274 6.06 17.83 -6.17
N LEU A 275 5.97 18.95 -5.45
CA LEU A 275 4.83 19.25 -4.60
C LEU A 275 3.51 19.33 -5.38
N ALA A 276 3.49 19.95 -6.57
CA ALA A 276 2.30 20.00 -7.40
C ALA A 276 1.81 18.59 -7.77
N VAL A 277 2.71 17.69 -8.18
CA VAL A 277 2.37 16.30 -8.51
C VAL A 277 1.83 15.54 -7.29
N LEU A 278 2.43 15.72 -6.11
CA LEU A 278 1.95 15.09 -4.86
C LEU A 278 0.53 15.54 -4.50
N LEU A 279 0.16 16.77 -4.85
CA LEU A 279 -1.19 17.30 -4.67
C LEU A 279 -2.16 16.94 -5.81
N GLY A 280 -1.75 16.13 -6.79
CA GLY A 280 -2.55 15.79 -7.96
C GLY A 280 -2.77 16.97 -8.91
N LYS A 281 -1.85 17.94 -8.94
CA LYS A 281 -1.93 19.14 -9.77
C LYS A 281 -0.84 19.17 -10.83
N PRO A 282 -1.06 19.86 -11.97
CA PRO A 282 -0.03 20.02 -12.97
C PRO A 282 1.15 20.86 -12.44
N PRO A 283 2.39 20.65 -12.94
CA PRO A 283 3.54 21.49 -12.66
C PRO A 283 3.23 22.98 -12.89
N GLY A 284 3.74 23.86 -12.01
CA GLY A 284 3.48 25.29 -12.04
C GLY A 284 2.22 25.77 -11.30
N ALA A 285 1.29 24.87 -10.95
CA ALA A 285 0.03 25.25 -10.27
C ALA A 285 0.23 25.87 -8.88
N LEU A 286 1.38 25.64 -8.24
CA LEU A 286 1.74 26.14 -6.92
C LEU A 286 2.74 27.30 -6.95
N ASP A 287 3.17 27.78 -8.14
CA ASP A 287 4.23 28.77 -8.29
C ASP A 287 3.93 30.07 -7.53
N ALA A 288 2.70 30.59 -7.63
CA ALA A 288 2.33 31.83 -6.97
C ALA A 288 2.37 31.72 -5.43
N GLU A 289 2.00 30.54 -4.90
CA GLU A 289 1.95 30.26 -3.46
C GLU A 289 3.34 29.99 -2.87
N LEU A 290 4.22 29.31 -3.61
CA LEU A 290 5.49 28.78 -3.10
C LEU A 290 6.71 29.65 -3.44
N ARG A 291 6.57 30.62 -4.35
CA ARG A 291 7.67 31.49 -4.79
C ARG A 291 8.24 32.35 -3.66
N ALA A 292 7.40 32.79 -2.73
CA ALA A 292 7.86 33.58 -1.59
C ALA A 292 8.78 32.74 -0.69
N ALA A 293 10.05 33.14 -0.59
CA ALA A 293 10.99 32.51 0.30
C ALA A 293 10.54 32.64 1.77
N GLN A 294 10.66 31.58 2.51
CA GLN A 294 10.43 31.54 3.95
C GLN A 294 11.62 30.81 4.60
N PRO A 295 11.98 31.17 5.84
CA PRO A 295 13.07 30.51 6.53
C PRO A 295 12.75 29.02 6.76
N LEU A 296 13.82 28.21 6.84
CA LEU A 296 13.70 26.84 7.32
C LEU A 296 13.17 26.84 8.76
N PRO A 297 12.25 25.93 9.10
CA PRO A 297 11.74 25.83 10.45
C PRO A 297 12.85 25.42 11.43
N ASN A 298 12.68 25.81 12.70
CA ASN A 298 13.56 25.34 13.76
C ASN A 298 13.19 23.90 14.12
N LEU A 299 14.21 23.10 14.45
CA LEU A 299 14.01 21.76 14.96
C LEU A 299 13.39 21.82 16.36
N PRO A 300 12.52 20.85 16.72
CA PRO A 300 11.91 20.79 18.04
C PRO A 300 12.93 20.40 19.11
N GLU A 301 12.81 20.96 20.31
CA GLU A 301 13.64 20.55 21.47
C GLU A 301 13.34 19.13 21.92
N ILE A 302 12.13 18.66 21.73
CA ILE A 302 11.66 17.33 22.18
C ILE A 302 11.04 16.61 20.99
N VAL A 303 11.53 15.38 20.76
CA VAL A 303 11.00 14.47 19.72
C VAL A 303 10.38 13.25 20.43
N PRO A 304 9.05 13.09 20.37
CA PRO A 304 8.37 11.92 20.90
C PRO A 304 8.61 10.71 19.98
N VAL A 305 9.26 9.66 20.49
CA VAL A 305 9.60 8.44 19.69
C VAL A 305 8.80 7.21 20.11
N GLY A 306 8.06 7.26 21.23
CA GLY A 306 7.32 6.11 21.73
C GLY A 306 8.23 5.00 22.26
N ILE A 307 7.69 3.78 22.33
CA ILE A 307 8.41 2.56 22.69
C ILE A 307 8.27 1.48 21.59
N PRO A 308 9.25 0.56 21.47
CA PRO A 308 9.27 -0.45 20.40
C PRO A 308 8.01 -1.32 20.29
N SER A 309 7.41 -1.69 21.42
CA SER A 309 6.20 -2.52 21.43
C SER A 309 4.95 -1.80 20.88
N THR A 310 4.85 -0.48 21.05
CA THR A 310 3.77 0.32 20.46
C THR A 310 4.00 0.56 18.99
N LEU A 311 5.25 0.70 18.56
CA LEU A 311 5.63 0.82 17.14
C LEU A 311 5.10 -0.36 16.32
N ALA A 312 5.37 -1.59 16.77
CA ALA A 312 4.96 -2.80 16.07
C ALA A 312 3.44 -2.95 15.94
N ARG A 313 2.65 -2.31 16.82
CA ARG A 313 1.18 -2.29 16.74
C ARG A 313 0.62 -1.10 15.95
N ARG A 314 1.41 -0.04 15.78
CA ARG A 314 1.00 1.21 15.16
C ARG A 314 1.32 1.26 13.66
N ARG A 315 2.48 0.74 13.25
CA ARG A 315 2.95 0.80 11.85
C ARG A 315 2.00 0.04 10.91
N PRO A 316 1.51 0.70 9.86
CA PRO A 316 0.58 0.08 8.91
C PRO A 316 1.19 -1.11 8.14
N ASP A 317 2.48 -1.08 7.79
CA ASP A 317 3.17 -2.19 7.11
C ASP A 317 3.26 -3.46 7.97
N VAL A 318 3.45 -3.31 9.29
CA VAL A 318 3.42 -4.44 10.25
C VAL A 318 2.01 -5.00 10.36
N ARG A 319 0.98 -4.13 10.44
CA ARG A 319 -0.43 -4.52 10.50
C ARG A 319 -0.90 -5.16 9.19
N GLU A 320 -0.41 -4.70 8.05
CA GLU A 320 -0.63 -5.33 6.74
C GLU A 320 -0.06 -6.76 6.71
N ALA A 321 1.18 -6.95 7.15
CA ALA A 321 1.81 -8.26 7.21
C ALA A 321 1.08 -9.21 8.17
N GLU A 322 0.58 -8.70 9.31
CA GLU A 322 -0.27 -9.44 10.25
C GLU A 322 -1.59 -9.88 9.60
N ALA A 323 -2.28 -8.99 8.90
CA ALA A 323 -3.53 -9.29 8.20
C ALA A 323 -3.33 -10.33 7.09
N ARG A 324 -2.21 -10.29 6.36
CA ARG A 324 -1.84 -11.32 5.38
C ARG A 324 -1.58 -12.67 6.02
N LEU A 325 -0.94 -12.70 7.19
CA LEU A 325 -0.75 -13.93 7.96
C LEU A 325 -2.09 -14.52 8.40
N HIS A 326 -3.05 -13.68 8.82
CA HIS A 326 -4.41 -14.10 9.14
C HIS A 326 -5.09 -14.74 7.92
N ALA A 327 -5.05 -14.08 6.76
CA ALA A 327 -5.61 -14.62 5.52
C ALA A 327 -5.01 -15.99 5.15
N ALA A 328 -3.69 -16.15 5.23
CA ALA A 328 -3.01 -17.41 4.97
C ALA A 328 -3.39 -18.50 5.99
N THR A 329 -3.64 -18.15 7.25
CA THR A 329 -4.11 -19.09 8.28
C THR A 329 -5.52 -19.57 7.97
N ALA A 330 -6.44 -18.68 7.59
CA ALA A 330 -7.80 -19.04 7.17
C ALA A 330 -7.79 -19.94 5.94
N GLN A 331 -6.88 -19.74 4.99
CA GLN A 331 -6.72 -20.57 3.79
C GLN A 331 -6.34 -22.02 4.11
N ILE A 332 -5.62 -22.28 5.22
CA ILE A 332 -5.41 -23.66 5.69
C ILE A 332 -6.77 -24.32 5.98
N GLY A 333 -7.68 -23.60 6.66
CA GLY A 333 -9.03 -24.10 6.96
C GLY A 333 -9.82 -24.46 5.71
N VAL A 334 -9.74 -23.63 4.65
CA VAL A 334 -10.34 -23.93 3.34
C VAL A 334 -9.80 -25.24 2.75
N SER A 335 -8.47 -25.41 2.78
CA SER A 335 -7.82 -26.61 2.24
C SER A 335 -8.11 -27.87 3.06
N VAL A 336 -8.19 -27.74 4.39
CA VAL A 336 -8.56 -28.84 5.31
C VAL A 336 -10.01 -29.24 5.09
N ALA A 337 -10.93 -28.29 4.91
CA ALA A 337 -12.35 -28.59 4.67
C ALA A 337 -12.57 -29.45 3.42
N GLN A 338 -11.71 -29.34 2.41
CA GLN A 338 -11.78 -30.15 1.20
C GLN A 338 -11.44 -31.65 1.41
N LEU A 339 -10.88 -32.03 2.56
CA LEU A 339 -10.63 -33.42 2.93
C LEU A 339 -11.90 -34.14 3.43
N PHE A 340 -12.92 -33.39 3.80
CA PHE A 340 -14.16 -33.90 4.37
C PHE A 340 -15.25 -34.07 3.30
N PRO A 341 -16.28 -34.91 3.57
CA PRO A 341 -17.41 -35.04 2.68
C PRO A 341 -18.15 -33.71 2.45
N SER A 342 -18.42 -33.36 1.20
CA SER A 342 -19.29 -32.22 0.87
C SER A 342 -20.74 -32.64 0.73
N LEU A 343 -21.66 -31.83 1.25
CA LEU A 343 -23.09 -31.97 1.10
C LEU A 343 -23.59 -30.84 0.20
N SER A 344 -24.12 -31.18 -0.96
CA SER A 344 -24.77 -30.24 -1.86
C SER A 344 -26.26 -30.54 -2.03
N LEU A 345 -27.04 -29.50 -2.22
CA LEU A 345 -28.43 -29.60 -2.63
C LEU A 345 -28.52 -29.10 -4.08
N SER A 346 -29.04 -29.95 -4.96
CA SER A 346 -29.26 -29.59 -6.35
C SER A 346 -30.73 -29.69 -6.70
N GLY A 347 -31.21 -28.81 -7.56
CA GLY A 347 -32.55 -28.81 -8.08
C GLY A 347 -32.57 -28.38 -9.54
N GLN A 348 -33.37 -29.02 -10.34
CA GLN A 348 -33.61 -28.62 -11.72
C GLN A 348 -35.13 -28.68 -11.97
N PHE A 349 -35.62 -27.65 -12.63
CA PHE A 349 -37.00 -27.59 -13.14
C PHE A 349 -36.97 -26.98 -14.55
N GLY A 350 -37.70 -27.58 -15.48
CA GLY A 350 -37.71 -27.07 -16.86
C GLY A 350 -38.75 -27.77 -17.74
N MET A 351 -38.68 -27.39 -19.01
CA MET A 351 -39.46 -27.99 -20.08
C MET A 351 -38.51 -28.56 -21.14
N ARG A 352 -38.87 -29.73 -21.70
CA ARG A 352 -38.08 -30.42 -22.72
C ARG A 352 -39.00 -31.10 -23.71
N ASN A 353 -38.80 -30.82 -24.99
CA ASN A 353 -39.55 -31.52 -26.07
C ASN A 353 -38.68 -31.63 -27.33
N SER A 354 -39.04 -32.57 -28.20
CA SER A 354 -38.43 -32.71 -29.53
C SER A 354 -39.02 -31.74 -30.56
N GLU A 355 -40.19 -31.19 -30.28
CA GLU A 355 -40.91 -30.24 -31.13
C GLU A 355 -41.15 -28.93 -30.36
N THR A 356 -40.94 -27.81 -31.04
CA THR A 356 -41.10 -26.47 -30.45
C THR A 356 -42.52 -26.15 -30.05
N ASP A 357 -43.50 -26.66 -30.82
CA ASP A 357 -44.91 -26.36 -30.61
C ASP A 357 -45.45 -26.92 -29.30
N TYR A 358 -44.88 -28.01 -28.81
CA TYR A 358 -45.23 -28.66 -27.55
C TYR A 358 -44.31 -28.33 -26.38
N LEU A 359 -43.30 -27.51 -26.63
CA LEU A 359 -42.30 -27.20 -25.59
C LEU A 359 -42.91 -26.51 -24.37
N THR A 360 -43.92 -25.67 -24.59
CA THR A 360 -44.62 -24.94 -23.52
C THR A 360 -45.77 -25.71 -22.87
N ASP A 361 -46.09 -26.90 -23.38
CA ASP A 361 -47.13 -27.73 -22.79
C ASP A 361 -46.69 -28.29 -21.44
N TRP A 362 -47.60 -28.35 -20.48
CA TRP A 362 -47.32 -28.89 -19.15
C TRP A 362 -46.81 -30.33 -19.20
N SER A 363 -47.17 -31.10 -20.19
CA SER A 363 -46.68 -32.47 -20.41
C SER A 363 -45.19 -32.56 -20.70
N SER A 364 -44.57 -31.45 -21.12
CA SER A 364 -43.12 -31.35 -21.41
C SER A 364 -42.29 -30.97 -20.20
N HIS A 365 -42.90 -30.73 -19.01
CA HIS A 365 -42.16 -30.40 -17.81
C HIS A 365 -41.34 -31.58 -17.28
N PHE A 366 -40.21 -31.27 -16.71
CA PHE A 366 -39.39 -32.20 -15.93
C PHE A 366 -38.82 -31.51 -14.71
N TYR A 367 -38.57 -32.26 -13.66
CA TYR A 367 -37.88 -31.77 -12.49
C TYR A 367 -37.03 -32.86 -11.85
N SER A 368 -35.98 -32.44 -11.18
CA SER A 368 -35.23 -33.26 -10.23
C SER A 368 -34.75 -32.40 -9.09
N PHE A 369 -34.78 -32.89 -7.88
CA PHE A 369 -34.18 -32.23 -6.71
C PHE A 369 -33.74 -33.28 -5.70
N GLY A 370 -32.65 -32.97 -4.97
CA GLY A 370 -32.21 -33.88 -3.93
C GLY A 370 -30.84 -33.46 -3.34
N PRO A 371 -30.55 -33.99 -2.16
CA PRO A 371 -29.20 -33.88 -1.57
C PRO A 371 -28.25 -34.84 -2.27
N GLN A 372 -27.01 -34.38 -2.42
CA GLN A 372 -25.87 -35.17 -2.92
C GLN A 372 -24.73 -35.08 -1.92
N VAL A 373 -24.18 -36.21 -1.50
CA VAL A 373 -22.97 -36.29 -0.67
C VAL A 373 -21.81 -36.78 -1.54
N SER A 374 -20.72 -36.01 -1.55
CA SER A 374 -19.48 -36.41 -2.24
C SER A 374 -18.38 -36.63 -1.20
N ILE A 375 -17.78 -37.82 -1.22
CA ILE A 375 -16.73 -38.24 -0.28
C ILE A 375 -15.44 -38.47 -1.08
N PRO A 376 -14.38 -37.66 -0.85
CA PRO A 376 -13.11 -37.85 -1.54
C PRO A 376 -12.33 -39.05 -0.96
N ILE A 377 -12.43 -40.23 -1.58
CA ILE A 377 -11.74 -41.45 -1.11
C ILE A 377 -10.29 -41.47 -1.58
N PHE A 378 -10.04 -41.25 -2.85
CA PHE A 378 -8.68 -41.24 -3.42
C PHE A 378 -8.53 -40.15 -4.48
N GLN A 379 -7.56 -39.27 -4.30
CA GLN A 379 -7.27 -38.12 -5.16
C GLN A 379 -5.78 -38.04 -5.53
N GLY A 380 -5.07 -39.18 -5.57
CA GLY A 380 -3.64 -39.21 -5.91
C GLY A 380 -2.75 -38.32 -5.03
N GLY A 381 -3.13 -38.05 -3.79
CA GLY A 381 -2.42 -37.16 -2.86
C GLY A 381 -2.69 -35.66 -3.03
N ARG A 382 -3.46 -35.23 -4.05
CA ARG A 382 -3.70 -33.81 -4.38
C ARG A 382 -4.23 -33.00 -3.18
N LEU A 383 -5.23 -33.50 -2.47
CA LEU A 383 -5.83 -32.78 -1.33
C LEU A 383 -4.87 -32.65 -0.15
N VAL A 384 -4.09 -33.71 0.13
CA VAL A 384 -3.04 -33.66 1.19
C VAL A 384 -1.96 -32.65 0.82
N SER A 385 -1.55 -32.62 -0.45
CA SER A 385 -0.56 -31.65 -0.94
C SER A 385 -1.10 -30.22 -0.88
N SER A 386 -2.40 -30.01 -1.15
CA SER A 386 -3.04 -28.68 -1.00
C SER A 386 -2.96 -28.16 0.44
N VAL A 387 -3.21 -29.01 1.44
CA VAL A 387 -3.06 -28.63 2.86
C VAL A 387 -1.60 -28.32 3.21
N LYS A 388 -0.65 -29.15 2.70
CA LYS A 388 0.79 -28.91 2.94
C LYS A 388 1.24 -27.60 2.30
N LEU A 389 0.76 -27.29 1.09
CA LEU A 389 1.03 -26.02 0.42
C LEU A 389 0.51 -24.84 1.26
N ALA A 390 -0.77 -24.85 1.66
CA ALA A 390 -1.35 -23.78 2.47
C ALA A 390 -0.60 -23.58 3.81
N ARG A 391 -0.10 -24.67 4.43
CA ARG A 391 0.75 -24.56 5.63
C ARG A 391 2.11 -23.94 5.34
N ALA A 392 2.73 -24.26 4.19
CA ALA A 392 3.99 -23.63 3.79
C ALA A 392 3.81 -22.13 3.51
N GLU A 393 2.71 -21.75 2.86
CA GLU A 393 2.35 -20.35 2.60
C GLU A 393 2.09 -19.57 3.91
N GLN A 394 1.40 -20.17 4.87
CA GLN A 394 1.23 -19.59 6.20
C GLN A 394 2.56 -19.43 6.93
N GLY A 395 3.46 -20.43 6.85
CA GLY A 395 4.80 -20.33 7.41
C GLY A 395 5.62 -19.19 6.77
N ALA A 396 5.54 -19.04 5.45
CA ALA A 396 6.17 -17.92 4.73
C ALA A 396 5.61 -16.56 5.17
N ALA A 397 4.28 -16.44 5.32
CA ALA A 397 3.63 -15.22 5.81
C ALA A 397 4.04 -14.88 7.26
N ALA A 398 4.22 -15.89 8.13
CA ALA A 398 4.70 -15.69 9.50
C ALA A 398 6.15 -15.17 9.55
N LEU A 399 7.02 -15.70 8.68
CA LEU A 399 8.39 -15.20 8.54
C LEU A 399 8.42 -13.78 7.97
N GLN A 400 7.56 -13.47 7.00
CA GLN A 400 7.42 -12.12 6.44
C GLN A 400 6.96 -11.11 7.51
N TYR A 401 5.96 -11.45 8.31
CA TYR A 401 5.55 -10.61 9.45
C TYR A 401 6.73 -10.32 10.39
N ARG A 402 7.47 -11.37 10.78
CA ARG A 402 8.63 -11.22 11.65
C ARG A 402 9.73 -10.36 11.03
N GLN A 403 10.00 -10.53 9.75
CA GLN A 403 10.95 -9.70 9.00
C GLN A 403 10.51 -8.23 9.00
N THR A 404 9.23 -7.95 8.74
CA THR A 404 8.69 -6.59 8.74
C THR A 404 8.85 -5.92 10.10
N VAL A 405 8.60 -6.64 11.21
CA VAL A 405 8.83 -6.12 12.58
C VAL A 405 10.31 -5.76 12.79
N LEU A 406 11.24 -6.62 12.39
CA LEU A 406 12.68 -6.36 12.52
C LEU A 406 13.12 -5.16 11.68
N THR A 407 12.62 -5.06 10.46
CA THR A 407 12.90 -3.90 9.56
C THR A 407 12.34 -2.62 10.19
N ALA A 408 11.12 -2.65 10.73
CA ALA A 408 10.52 -1.50 11.39
C ALA A 408 11.35 -0.98 12.58
N LEU A 409 11.89 -1.87 13.39
CA LEU A 409 12.79 -1.52 14.50
C LEU A 409 14.10 -0.92 13.99
N SER A 410 14.69 -1.52 12.95
CA SER A 410 15.92 -1.04 12.32
C SER A 410 15.75 0.35 11.69
N ASP A 411 14.60 0.61 11.06
CA ASP A 411 14.29 1.91 10.45
C ASP A 411 14.32 3.04 11.49
N VAL A 412 13.71 2.82 12.66
CA VAL A 412 13.70 3.83 13.74
C VAL A 412 15.10 4.03 14.32
N GLU A 413 15.85 2.96 14.60
CA GLU A 413 17.22 3.06 15.11
C GLU A 413 18.12 3.81 14.12
N ASN A 414 18.06 3.48 12.84
CA ASN A 414 18.83 4.15 11.80
C ASN A 414 18.43 5.63 11.66
N ALA A 415 17.13 5.95 11.71
CA ALA A 415 16.65 7.32 11.65
C ALA A 415 17.12 8.15 12.87
N LEU A 416 17.14 7.56 14.06
CA LEU A 416 17.69 8.20 15.27
C LEU A 416 19.19 8.46 15.14
N VAL A 417 19.95 7.49 14.59
CA VAL A 417 21.39 7.66 14.34
C VAL A 417 21.63 8.83 13.38
N SER A 418 20.96 8.84 12.23
CA SER A 418 21.12 9.91 11.22
C SER A 418 20.76 11.26 11.81
N TYR A 419 19.60 11.38 12.43
CA TYR A 419 19.11 12.62 13.03
C TYR A 419 20.08 13.19 14.08
N ARG A 420 20.63 12.33 14.95
CA ARG A 420 21.62 12.74 15.95
C ARG A 420 22.92 13.20 15.32
N THR A 421 23.47 12.42 14.39
CA THR A 421 24.79 12.72 13.79
C THR A 421 24.74 13.99 12.94
N ASP A 422 23.64 14.24 12.23
CA ASP A 422 23.51 15.46 11.44
C ASP A 422 23.29 16.72 12.30
N GLN A 423 22.61 16.62 13.45
CA GLN A 423 22.58 17.70 14.46
C GLN A 423 23.96 18.01 15.02
N GLN A 424 24.76 16.99 15.34
CA GLN A 424 26.14 17.19 15.82
C GLN A 424 27.00 17.84 14.75
N ARG A 425 26.83 17.43 13.48
CA ARG A 425 27.52 18.05 12.33
C ARG A 425 27.12 19.51 12.17
N GLU A 426 25.83 19.84 12.24
CA GLU A 426 25.31 21.21 12.16
C GLU A 426 25.94 22.09 13.25
N ALA A 427 25.95 21.63 14.50
CA ALA A 427 26.55 22.34 15.63
C ALA A 427 28.09 22.54 15.48
N GLY A 428 28.76 21.55 14.89
CA GLY A 428 30.18 21.66 14.57
C GLY A 428 30.48 22.71 13.49
N LEU A 429 29.67 22.73 12.43
CA LEU A 429 29.77 23.69 11.34
C LEU A 429 29.45 25.13 11.79
N GLU A 430 28.51 25.32 12.72
CA GLU A 430 28.21 26.64 13.30
C GLU A 430 29.44 27.25 13.99
N LYS A 431 30.12 26.47 14.83
CA LYS A 431 31.37 26.92 15.48
C LYS A 431 32.49 27.24 14.48
N THR A 432 32.57 26.44 13.40
CA THR A 432 33.55 26.66 12.34
C THR A 432 33.23 27.93 11.58
N LEU A 433 31.96 28.20 11.31
CA LEU A 433 31.51 29.40 10.61
C LEU A 433 31.87 30.69 11.37
N ASP A 434 31.63 30.73 12.69
CA ASP A 434 31.98 31.87 13.53
C ASP A 434 33.49 32.19 13.44
N ALA A 435 34.35 31.17 13.47
CA ALA A 435 35.81 31.34 13.36
C ALA A 435 36.24 31.81 11.96
N LEU A 436 35.60 31.27 10.89
CA LEU A 436 35.91 31.65 9.52
C LEU A 436 35.39 33.07 9.18
N GLN A 437 34.25 33.48 9.72
CA GLN A 437 33.75 34.84 9.60
C GLN A 437 34.76 35.84 10.22
N THR A 438 35.22 35.56 11.44
CA THR A 438 36.22 36.36 12.11
C THR A 438 37.53 36.41 11.30
N SER A 439 37.97 35.29 10.72
CA SER A 439 39.16 35.22 9.88
C SER A 439 39.03 36.07 8.63
N PHE A 440 37.91 36.04 7.94
CA PHE A 440 37.62 36.83 6.75
C PHE A 440 37.62 38.33 7.07
N ASP A 441 37.01 38.73 8.19
CA ASP A 441 36.93 40.13 8.62
C ASP A 441 38.34 40.67 8.93
N LEU A 442 39.17 39.89 9.65
CA LEU A 442 40.56 40.24 9.96
C LEU A 442 41.43 40.31 8.70
N ALA A 443 41.31 39.34 7.79
CA ALA A 443 42.06 39.33 6.52
C ALA A 443 41.70 40.54 5.65
N SER A 444 40.38 40.86 5.55
CA SER A 444 39.88 42.01 4.79
C SER A 444 40.36 43.35 5.36
N ASP A 445 40.35 43.51 6.69
CA ASP A 445 40.85 44.72 7.35
C ASP A 445 42.37 44.87 7.19
N SER A 446 43.14 43.79 7.35
CA SER A 446 44.59 43.79 7.14
C SER A 446 44.97 44.11 5.68
N TYR A 447 44.25 43.60 4.71
CA TYR A 447 44.44 43.92 3.29
C TYR A 447 44.14 45.40 3.00
N ARG A 448 43.05 45.95 3.55
CA ARG A 448 42.73 47.39 3.41
C ARG A 448 43.83 48.26 3.96
N LYS A 449 44.47 47.86 5.07
CA LYS A 449 45.62 48.55 5.70
C LYS A 449 46.95 48.29 4.99
N GLY A 450 46.98 47.41 3.99
CA GLY A 450 48.22 47.08 3.26
C GLY A 450 49.15 46.13 4.00
N ILE A 451 48.69 45.43 5.05
CA ILE A 451 49.48 44.54 5.90
C ILE A 451 49.44 43.09 5.38
N ALA A 452 48.31 42.69 4.78
CA ALA A 452 48.08 41.34 4.21
C ALA A 452 48.02 41.38 2.68
N THR A 453 48.20 40.23 2.04
CA THR A 453 48.07 40.05 0.59
C THR A 453 46.63 39.81 0.19
N PHE A 454 46.29 40.01 -1.09
CA PHE A 454 44.96 39.69 -1.60
C PHE A 454 44.63 38.18 -1.51
N ILE A 455 45.66 37.33 -1.64
CA ILE A 455 45.48 35.87 -1.56
C ILE A 455 44.95 35.43 -0.20
N ASP A 456 45.33 36.13 0.90
CA ASP A 456 44.85 35.85 2.25
C ASP A 456 43.34 36.14 2.38
N VAL A 457 42.87 37.25 1.78
CA VAL A 457 41.44 37.60 1.73
C VAL A 457 40.66 36.60 0.89
N LEU A 458 41.19 36.25 -0.29
CA LEU A 458 40.53 35.32 -1.21
C LEU A 458 40.40 33.91 -0.60
N ASP A 459 41.45 33.44 0.10
CA ASP A 459 41.41 32.15 0.77
C ASP A 459 40.40 32.13 1.92
N ALA A 460 40.41 33.15 2.78
CA ALA A 460 39.44 33.30 3.86
C ALA A 460 38.00 33.39 3.32
N GLN A 461 37.75 34.13 2.23
CA GLN A 461 36.43 34.26 1.61
C GLN A 461 35.94 32.93 1.03
N ARG A 462 36.83 32.15 0.39
CA ARG A 462 36.49 30.83 -0.15
C ARG A 462 36.12 29.84 0.95
N GLN A 463 36.91 29.81 2.04
CA GLN A 463 36.67 28.92 3.18
C GLN A 463 35.33 29.29 3.87
N LEU A 464 35.07 30.58 4.07
CA LEU A 464 33.82 31.08 4.63
C LEU A 464 32.63 30.66 3.75
N ALA A 465 32.67 30.96 2.45
CA ALA A 465 31.57 30.61 1.52
C ALA A 465 31.31 29.10 1.50
N GLN A 466 32.36 28.27 1.54
CA GLN A 466 32.19 26.83 1.60
C GLN A 466 31.53 26.35 2.93
N ALA A 467 31.94 26.94 4.07
CA ALA A 467 31.38 26.61 5.38
C ALA A 467 29.90 27.03 5.49
N GLU A 468 29.55 28.22 5.00
CA GLU A 468 28.15 28.70 4.94
C GLU A 468 27.25 27.74 4.14
N GLN A 469 27.72 27.30 2.97
CA GLN A 469 27.01 26.36 2.13
C GLN A 469 26.86 25.00 2.83
N GLN A 470 27.93 24.48 3.44
CA GLN A 470 27.88 23.21 4.18
C GLN A 470 26.94 23.27 5.38
N ARG A 471 26.93 24.37 6.12
CA ARG A 471 26.03 24.59 7.25
C ARG A 471 24.57 24.66 6.77
N ALA A 472 24.27 25.40 5.70
CA ALA A 472 22.93 25.46 5.13
C ALA A 472 22.43 24.07 4.69
N GLN A 473 23.27 23.27 4.03
CA GLN A 473 22.97 21.89 3.66
C GLN A 473 22.75 20.98 4.87
N ALA A 474 23.59 21.08 5.91
CA ALA A 474 23.45 20.29 7.14
C ALA A 474 22.12 20.58 7.84
N ARG A 475 21.71 21.85 7.91
CA ARG A 475 20.42 22.23 8.50
C ARG A 475 19.22 21.67 7.74
N VAL A 476 19.28 21.66 6.41
CA VAL A 476 18.25 21.00 5.57
C VAL A 476 18.23 19.51 5.86
N GLN A 477 19.41 18.86 5.93
CA GLN A 477 19.51 17.43 6.17
C GLN A 477 18.98 17.04 7.55
N SER A 478 19.32 17.76 8.62
CA SER A 478 18.75 17.53 9.97
C SER A 478 17.21 17.59 9.96
N SER A 479 16.62 18.52 9.17
CA SER A 479 15.16 18.61 9.03
C SER A 479 14.57 17.43 8.26
N LEU A 480 15.26 16.95 7.23
CA LEU A 480 14.85 15.78 6.43
C LEU A 480 14.93 14.48 7.25
N ASP A 481 15.95 14.35 8.11
CA ASP A 481 16.12 13.21 8.99
C ASP A 481 15.02 13.15 10.06
N LEU A 482 14.56 14.31 10.53
CA LEU A 482 13.40 14.37 11.43
C LEU A 482 12.14 13.84 10.73
N VAL A 483 11.90 14.20 9.46
CA VAL A 483 10.80 13.64 8.66
C VAL A 483 10.96 12.13 8.49
N ALA A 484 12.18 11.65 8.20
CA ALA A 484 12.46 10.23 8.06
C ALA A 484 12.19 9.47 9.38
N LEU A 485 12.53 10.07 10.52
CA LEU A 485 12.22 9.52 11.85
C LEU A 485 10.71 9.41 12.07
N TYR A 486 9.92 10.45 11.80
CA TYR A 486 8.47 10.40 11.94
C TYR A 486 7.83 9.38 10.99
N LYS A 487 8.32 9.28 9.75
CA LYS A 487 7.90 8.22 8.81
C LYS A 487 8.20 6.83 9.39
N ALA A 488 9.40 6.60 9.93
CA ALA A 488 9.79 5.32 10.53
C ALA A 488 8.93 4.96 11.75
N LEU A 489 8.45 5.96 12.51
CA LEU A 489 7.52 5.78 13.62
C LEU A 489 6.10 5.41 13.17
N GLY A 490 5.77 5.55 11.89
CA GLY A 490 4.55 5.03 11.25
C GLY A 490 3.25 5.65 11.72
N GLY A 491 3.28 6.87 12.25
CA GLY A 491 2.08 7.65 12.61
C GLY A 491 1.66 8.61 11.49
N GLY A 492 0.45 9.16 11.61
CA GLY A 492 -0.10 10.11 10.64
C GLY A 492 -1.48 9.67 10.12
N TRP A 493 -1.68 8.38 9.96
CA TRP A 493 -2.89 7.79 9.39
C TRP A 493 -4.11 7.79 10.32
N GLU A 494 -3.92 7.90 11.64
CA GLU A 494 -4.98 7.73 12.63
C GLU A 494 -6.14 8.75 12.50
N PRO A 495 -5.92 10.02 12.13
CA PRO A 495 -7.02 10.97 11.91
C PRO A 495 -7.87 10.66 10.67
N TYR A 496 -7.36 9.82 9.75
CA TYR A 496 -7.95 9.58 8.43
C TYR A 496 -8.44 8.13 8.24
N GLN A 497 -8.82 7.44 9.33
CA GLN A 497 -9.29 6.04 9.30
C GLN A 497 -10.63 5.88 8.56
N ASN A 498 -11.51 6.86 8.68
CA ASN A 498 -12.84 6.81 8.07
C ASN A 498 -12.76 7.18 6.59
N VAL A 499 -12.63 6.17 5.74
CA VAL A 499 -12.59 6.33 4.29
C VAL A 499 -13.97 6.03 3.70
N ARG A 500 -14.53 6.98 2.96
CA ARG A 500 -15.74 6.73 2.19
C ARG A 500 -15.37 5.94 0.94
N LEU A 501 -15.86 4.71 0.85
CA LEU A 501 -15.65 3.88 -0.33
C LEU A 501 -16.68 4.24 -1.41
N PRO A 502 -16.28 4.27 -2.69
CA PRO A 502 -17.23 4.41 -3.79
C PRO A 502 -18.16 3.20 -3.86
N ASP A 503 -19.41 3.45 -4.17
CA ASP A 503 -20.40 2.43 -4.51
C ASP A 503 -20.58 2.42 -6.03
N TYR A 504 -20.52 1.23 -6.64
CA TYR A 504 -20.60 1.08 -8.09
C TYR A 504 -21.93 0.44 -8.47
N ASP A 505 -22.69 1.13 -9.30
CA ASP A 505 -23.84 0.53 -9.97
C ASP A 505 -23.36 -0.48 -11.02
N VAL A 506 -23.96 -1.69 -11.03
CA VAL A 506 -23.62 -2.79 -11.95
C VAL A 506 -23.79 -2.37 -13.41
N PHE A 507 -24.77 -1.52 -13.72
CA PHE A 507 -25.12 -1.07 -15.08
C PHE A 507 -24.95 0.43 -15.30
N GLY A 508 -24.44 1.16 -14.32
CA GLY A 508 -24.27 2.60 -14.38
C GLY A 508 -22.80 3.04 -14.50
N PRO A 509 -22.53 4.30 -14.88
CA PRO A 509 -21.22 4.88 -14.76
C PRO A 509 -20.83 4.93 -13.27
N ALA A 510 -19.53 4.76 -12.97
CA ALA A 510 -19.01 4.91 -11.62
C ALA A 510 -19.53 6.22 -11.01
N THR A 511 -20.32 6.14 -9.94
CA THR A 511 -20.80 7.33 -9.24
C THR A 511 -19.58 8.05 -8.67
N ARG A 512 -19.34 9.28 -9.12
CA ARG A 512 -18.33 10.15 -8.53
C ARG A 512 -18.74 10.41 -7.07
N GLY A 513 -18.05 9.75 -6.15
CA GLY A 513 -18.22 9.97 -4.72
C GLY A 513 -17.57 11.27 -4.26
#